data_89ca80b944f0902901183cb260868e3c
#
_entry.id   89ca80b944f0902901183cb260868e3c
#
_cell.length_a   1.000
_cell.length_b   1.000
_cell.length_c   1.000
_cell.angle_alpha   90.00
_cell.angle_beta   90.00
_cell.angle_gamma   90.00
#
_symmetry.space_group_name_H-M   'P 1'
#
loop_
_entity.id
_entity.type
_entity.pdbx_description
1 polymer ?
#
loop_
_entity_poly.entity_id
_entity_poly.type
_entity_poly.pdbx_seq_one_letter_code
_entity_poly.pdbx_strand_id
1 'polypeptide(L)'
;MNKPLRRIAIFCGLLVLALLVRTNWLQYVQADDLNTNSKNRRVLIERYAAERGNIIVDGKPITGSVETNDTDFKFKRTYVNGPMWAPVTGYASQAFDANQIEKLEDGILTGNSDQLFFDRTMAMFTGDEKKGGNVVTTLSGAAQKAAYKGLGSKKGAVAAIDPKTGKILALASTPSYDPSTFAGYSGKDEKAWNALEKDKEKPKLNRALREVYPPGSTFKVVTAAAALEHGEIDDINAATDTPEPYILPNTRTPMVNHANGCENASLMKALEVSCNSVFAKLGDKVGRDKMLETAQKFGFNNPEIDTPVRAAASVYNKTMDRSSNALSSIGQFDTATTPLQMAMVSAAIANDGKLMKPYMIDRLEAPNLEVIKRNEPQEMSRPLSPKNAQLLQQMMENVVESPSGTGGKAKIDGVKVGGKTGTAQHGENNSKRPYAWFISYAKTDSGSPVAVAVVVEDSSGTSRDDITGGGLAGPIARDVMQAVLDSKK
;
A
#
# COMPACT_ATOMS: atom_id res chain seq x y z
N MET A 1 36.06 45.10 46.28
CA MET A 1 34.68 44.57 46.33
C MET A 1 34.47 43.86 47.66
N ASN A 2 33.50 44.30 48.47
CA ASN A 2 33.24 43.69 49.78
C ASN A 2 32.88 42.20 49.68
N LYS A 3 33.46 41.34 50.56
CA LYS A 3 33.20 39.89 50.56
C LYS A 3 31.70 39.50 50.45
N PRO A 4 30.74 40.20 51.09
CA PRO A 4 29.31 39.95 50.94
C PRO A 4 28.80 40.19 49.49
N LEU A 5 29.21 41.29 48.87
CA LEU A 5 28.82 41.62 47.48
C LEU A 5 29.28 40.57 46.46
N ARG A 6 30.50 40.06 46.66
CA ARG A 6 31.04 38.96 45.81
C ARG A 6 30.25 37.66 45.98
N ARG A 7 29.82 37.30 47.21
CA ARG A 7 28.96 36.13 47.46
C ARG A 7 27.60 36.25 46.82
N ILE A 8 26.99 37.45 46.93
CA ILE A 8 25.68 37.72 46.27
C ILE A 8 25.83 37.61 44.74
N ALA A 9 26.87 38.22 44.17
CA ALA A 9 27.10 38.15 42.71
C ALA A 9 27.32 36.70 42.23
N ILE A 10 28.07 35.88 42.97
CA ILE A 10 28.23 34.45 42.65
C ILE A 10 26.89 33.71 42.75
N PHE A 11 26.12 33.95 43.81
CA PHE A 11 24.80 33.32 43.96
C PHE A 11 23.83 33.70 42.82
N CYS A 12 23.76 34.99 42.44
CA CYS A 12 22.98 35.41 41.29
C CYS A 12 23.48 34.78 40.00
N GLY A 13 24.79 34.67 39.78
CA GLY A 13 25.37 33.98 38.63
C GLY A 13 24.99 32.51 38.56
N LEU A 14 24.99 31.81 39.70
CA LEU A 14 24.54 30.37 39.77
C LEU A 14 23.04 30.25 39.50
N LEU A 15 22.21 31.17 39.96
CA LEU A 15 20.77 31.17 39.61
C LEU A 15 20.53 31.37 38.12
N VAL A 16 21.24 32.31 37.50
CA VAL A 16 21.15 32.54 36.04
C VAL A 16 21.63 31.29 35.28
N LEU A 17 22.72 30.69 35.69
CA LEU A 17 23.23 29.45 35.09
C LEU A 17 22.19 28.32 35.22
N ALA A 18 21.60 28.14 36.40
CA ALA A 18 20.56 27.12 36.61
C ALA A 18 19.33 27.36 35.72
N LEU A 19 18.91 28.60 35.55
CA LEU A 19 17.83 28.97 34.65
C LEU A 19 18.19 28.65 33.18
N LEU A 20 19.41 28.99 32.75
CA LEU A 20 19.90 28.71 31.40
C LEU A 20 19.93 27.19 31.14
N VAL A 21 20.48 26.42 32.08
CA VAL A 21 20.51 24.96 31.99
C VAL A 21 19.08 24.38 31.90
N ARG A 22 18.16 24.88 32.76
CA ARG A 22 16.77 24.43 32.74
C ARG A 22 16.05 24.79 31.43
N THR A 23 16.30 26.00 30.91
CA THR A 23 15.70 26.46 29.64
C THR A 23 16.20 25.61 28.48
N ASN A 24 17.51 25.35 28.40
CA ASN A 24 18.06 24.44 27.38
C ASN A 24 17.53 23.02 27.51
N TRP A 25 17.39 22.51 28.73
CA TRP A 25 16.80 21.20 28.98
C TRP A 25 15.36 21.12 28.45
N LEU A 26 14.52 22.13 28.74
CA LEU A 26 13.14 22.21 28.25
C LEU A 26 13.07 22.32 26.72
N GLN A 27 13.96 23.12 26.11
CA GLN A 27 13.96 23.38 24.68
C GLN A 27 14.55 22.24 23.84
N TYR A 28 15.43 21.42 24.41
CA TYR A 28 16.11 20.36 23.67
C TYR A 28 15.64 18.97 24.10
N VAL A 29 15.65 18.65 25.40
CA VAL A 29 15.38 17.29 25.89
C VAL A 29 13.87 17.03 26.01
N GLN A 30 13.09 18.04 26.43
CA GLN A 30 11.64 17.92 26.61
C GLN A 30 10.82 18.53 25.47
N ALA A 31 11.45 19.02 24.40
CA ALA A 31 10.77 19.68 23.30
C ALA A 31 9.72 18.77 22.65
N ASP A 32 10.10 17.55 22.33
CA ASP A 32 9.20 16.59 21.68
C ASP A 32 8.01 16.21 22.56
N ASP A 33 8.23 15.95 23.84
CA ASP A 33 7.18 15.61 24.80
C ASP A 33 6.19 16.78 24.98
N LEU A 34 6.72 18.02 25.02
CA LEU A 34 5.89 19.21 25.16
C LEU A 34 5.12 19.54 23.88
N ASN A 35 5.74 19.36 22.72
CA ASN A 35 5.13 19.63 21.42
C ASN A 35 4.09 18.56 21.02
N THR A 36 4.29 17.32 21.45
CA THR A 36 3.34 16.21 21.20
C THR A 36 2.24 16.10 22.27
N ASN A 37 2.32 16.91 23.33
CA ASN A 37 1.32 16.88 24.40
C ASN A 37 -0.04 17.35 23.88
N SER A 38 -1.04 16.48 23.98
CA SER A 38 -2.42 16.75 23.52
C SER A 38 -3.08 17.97 24.17
N LYS A 39 -2.57 18.44 25.33
CA LYS A 39 -3.05 19.66 26.01
C LYS A 39 -2.31 20.93 25.56
N ASN A 40 -1.29 20.82 24.70
CA ASN A 40 -0.55 21.97 24.21
C ASN A 40 -1.29 22.64 23.03
N ARG A 41 -2.28 23.46 23.35
CA ARG A 41 -3.09 24.18 22.37
C ARG A 41 -2.27 25.12 21.48
N ARG A 42 -1.10 25.59 21.93
CA ARG A 42 -0.24 26.49 21.13
C ARG A 42 0.24 25.84 19.85
N VAL A 43 0.67 24.58 19.91
CA VAL A 43 1.11 23.83 18.72
C VAL A 43 -0.03 23.68 17.73
N LEU A 44 -1.24 23.44 18.24
CA LEU A 44 -2.42 23.30 17.40
C LEU A 44 -2.79 24.65 16.74
N ILE A 45 -2.78 25.74 17.49
CA ILE A 45 -3.02 27.10 16.96
C ILE A 45 -1.97 27.44 15.89
N GLU A 46 -0.69 27.20 16.16
CA GLU A 46 0.39 27.48 15.21
C GLU A 46 0.24 26.67 13.92
N ARG A 47 -0.21 25.41 14.00
CA ARG A 47 -0.44 24.55 12.84
C ARG A 47 -1.47 25.12 11.86
N TYR A 48 -2.46 25.86 12.37
CA TYR A 48 -3.56 26.44 11.59
C TYR A 48 -3.51 27.98 11.49
N ALA A 49 -2.41 28.61 11.95
CA ALA A 49 -2.21 30.05 11.86
C ALA A 49 -1.81 30.53 10.45
N ALA A 50 -1.28 29.62 9.61
CA ALA A 50 -0.81 29.88 8.26
C ALA A 50 -1.41 28.89 7.27
N GLU A 51 -1.34 29.22 5.97
CA GLU A 51 -1.73 28.29 4.91
C GLU A 51 -0.86 27.06 4.94
N ARG A 52 -1.52 25.91 5.03
CA ARG A 52 -0.88 24.62 4.95
C ARG A 52 -0.52 24.30 3.50
N GLY A 53 0.70 23.89 3.23
CA GLY A 53 1.18 23.47 1.91
C GLY A 53 0.34 22.33 1.31
N ASN A 54 0.53 22.05 0.04
CA ASN A 54 -0.33 21.15 -0.70
C ASN A 54 0.25 19.76 -0.87
N ILE A 55 -0.64 18.77 -0.92
CA ILE A 55 -0.35 17.44 -1.47
C ILE A 55 -0.69 17.49 -2.96
N ILE A 56 0.28 17.10 -3.80
CA ILE A 56 0.24 17.30 -5.25
C ILE A 56 0.25 15.95 -5.96
N VAL A 57 -0.65 15.78 -6.94
CA VAL A 57 -0.74 14.65 -7.85
C VAL A 57 -0.77 15.16 -9.29
N ASP A 58 0.06 14.62 -10.19
CA ASP A 58 0.18 15.03 -11.59
C ASP A 58 0.32 16.57 -11.74
N GLY A 59 1.09 17.20 -10.87
CA GLY A 59 1.31 18.66 -10.85
C GLY A 59 0.12 19.48 -10.37
N LYS A 60 -0.97 18.86 -9.87
CA LYS A 60 -2.18 19.54 -9.39
C LYS A 60 -2.36 19.33 -7.89
N PRO A 61 -2.70 20.38 -7.11
CA PRO A 61 -3.02 20.23 -5.71
C PRO A 61 -4.33 19.46 -5.52
N ILE A 62 -4.29 18.43 -4.69
CA ILE A 62 -5.48 17.67 -4.26
C ILE A 62 -5.96 18.09 -2.87
N THR A 63 -5.21 18.97 -2.23
CA THR A 63 -5.54 19.58 -0.94
C THR A 63 -5.35 21.09 -1.05
N GLY A 64 -5.92 21.83 -0.12
CA GLY A 64 -5.79 23.28 -0.03
C GLY A 64 -6.06 23.77 1.38
N SER A 65 -6.12 25.08 1.54
CA SER A 65 -6.53 25.75 2.77
C SER A 65 -7.57 26.82 2.44
N VAL A 66 -8.48 27.06 3.38
CA VAL A 66 -9.45 28.15 3.30
C VAL A 66 -9.35 28.98 4.58
N GLU A 67 -9.32 30.30 4.42
CA GLU A 67 -9.34 31.22 5.56
C GLU A 67 -10.68 31.11 6.30
N THR A 68 -10.62 31.20 7.62
CA THR A 68 -11.79 31.17 8.51
C THR A 68 -11.90 32.53 9.23
N ASN A 69 -13.03 32.79 9.84
CA ASN A 69 -13.23 33.99 10.67
C ASN A 69 -12.76 33.79 12.13
N ASP A 70 -12.03 32.71 12.42
CA ASP A 70 -11.57 32.38 13.75
C ASP A 70 -10.23 33.05 14.05
N THR A 71 -10.03 33.49 15.29
CA THR A 71 -8.79 34.15 15.72
C THR A 71 -7.65 33.20 16.00
N ASP A 72 -7.97 31.98 16.48
CA ASP A 72 -6.99 30.94 16.83
C ASP A 72 -6.65 30.06 15.62
N PHE A 73 -7.66 29.70 14.83
CA PHE A 73 -7.52 28.81 13.68
C PHE A 73 -7.85 29.57 12.37
N LYS A 74 -6.93 30.41 11.93
CA LYS A 74 -7.11 31.24 10.74
C LYS A 74 -7.41 30.44 9.46
N PHE A 75 -6.86 29.23 9.33
CA PHE A 75 -7.00 28.40 8.15
C PHE A 75 -7.58 27.02 8.50
N LYS A 76 -8.43 26.51 7.62
CA LYS A 76 -8.98 25.17 7.66
C LYS A 76 -8.56 24.39 6.41
N ARG A 77 -8.20 23.12 6.58
CA ARG A 77 -7.82 22.24 5.48
C ARG A 77 -9.00 21.94 4.57
N THR A 78 -8.74 21.87 3.25
CA THR A 78 -9.72 21.49 2.22
C THR A 78 -9.19 20.36 1.36
N TYR A 79 -10.10 19.58 0.77
CA TYR A 79 -9.77 18.40 -0.03
C TYR A 79 -10.57 18.41 -1.33
N VAL A 80 -9.88 18.18 -2.46
CA VAL A 80 -10.50 18.02 -3.77
C VAL A 80 -10.83 16.53 -3.95
N ASN A 81 -12.10 16.18 -4.16
CA ASN A 81 -12.55 14.79 -4.23
C ASN A 81 -12.09 13.95 -3.02
N GLY A 82 -12.33 14.47 -1.81
CA GLY A 82 -11.86 13.93 -0.55
C GLY A 82 -11.94 12.41 -0.43
N PRO A 83 -13.11 11.78 -0.71
CA PRO A 83 -13.24 10.31 -0.60
C PRO A 83 -12.29 9.50 -1.48
N MET A 84 -11.95 9.99 -2.68
CA MET A 84 -11.02 9.30 -3.57
C MET A 84 -9.58 9.33 -3.04
N TRP A 85 -9.19 10.43 -2.37
CA TRP A 85 -7.82 10.65 -1.93
C TRP A 85 -7.57 10.36 -0.45
N ALA A 86 -8.63 10.26 0.37
CA ALA A 86 -8.49 10.01 1.81
C ALA A 86 -7.62 8.79 2.18
N PRO A 87 -7.64 7.66 1.44
CA PRO A 87 -6.74 6.54 1.72
C PRO A 87 -5.26 6.91 1.62
N VAL A 88 -4.92 7.93 0.84
CA VAL A 88 -3.56 8.44 0.61
C VAL A 88 -3.25 9.63 1.49
N THR A 89 -4.03 10.71 1.36
CA THR A 89 -3.79 11.97 2.09
C THR A 89 -3.96 11.81 3.58
N GLY A 90 -4.94 11.00 3.98
CA GLY A 90 -5.48 11.04 5.32
C GLY A 90 -6.33 12.31 5.52
N TYR A 91 -6.30 12.81 6.72
CA TYR A 91 -6.98 14.04 7.12
C TYR A 91 -6.07 14.90 8.01
N ALA A 92 -6.32 16.21 8.03
CA ALA A 92 -5.87 17.17 9.05
C ALA A 92 -7.08 17.93 9.56
N SER A 93 -7.32 17.87 10.86
CA SER A 93 -8.48 18.44 11.55
C SER A 93 -8.04 19.32 12.69
N GLN A 94 -8.70 20.46 12.84
CA GLN A 94 -8.48 21.38 13.96
C GLN A 94 -8.85 20.74 15.32
N ALA A 95 -9.71 19.70 15.33
CA ALA A 95 -10.15 19.03 16.54
C ALA A 95 -9.57 17.60 16.71
N PHE A 96 -9.26 16.89 15.62
CA PHE A 96 -9.01 15.45 15.63
C PHE A 96 -7.60 15.06 15.14
N ASP A 97 -6.62 15.99 15.23
CA ASP A 97 -5.24 15.79 14.78
C ASP A 97 -5.15 15.49 13.26
N ALA A 98 -4.17 14.69 12.85
CA ALA A 98 -3.95 14.31 11.46
C ALA A 98 -3.52 12.84 11.37
N ASN A 99 -3.61 12.25 10.17
CA ASN A 99 -3.09 10.91 9.89
C ASN A 99 -2.47 10.82 8.48
N GLN A 100 -1.96 9.66 8.11
CA GLN A 100 -1.35 9.38 6.79
C GLN A 100 -0.30 10.44 6.40
N ILE A 101 -0.29 10.90 5.13
CA ILE A 101 0.65 11.92 4.63
C ILE A 101 0.48 13.24 5.39
N GLU A 102 -0.75 13.65 5.69
CA GLU A 102 -1.02 14.87 6.47
C GLU A 102 -0.30 14.88 7.83
N LYS A 103 -0.15 13.71 8.47
CA LYS A 103 0.57 13.58 9.75
C LYS A 103 2.07 13.40 9.56
N LEU A 104 2.46 12.53 8.63
CA LEU A 104 3.86 12.14 8.46
C LEU A 104 4.71 13.28 7.90
N GLU A 105 4.11 14.12 7.05
CA GLU A 105 4.76 15.30 6.45
C GLU A 105 4.25 16.62 7.06
N ASP A 106 3.70 16.58 8.28
CA ASP A 106 3.16 17.75 8.96
C ASP A 106 4.17 18.89 9.04
N GLY A 107 5.43 18.58 9.36
CA GLY A 107 6.50 19.57 9.45
C GLY A 107 6.73 20.35 8.14
N ILE A 108 6.70 19.66 7.00
CA ILE A 108 6.81 20.27 5.67
C ILE A 108 5.55 21.09 5.37
N LEU A 109 4.37 20.45 5.52
CA LEU A 109 3.09 21.06 5.18
C LEU A 109 2.75 22.28 6.03
N THR A 110 3.25 22.38 7.26
CA THR A 110 3.07 23.55 8.15
C THR A 110 4.21 24.55 8.06
N GLY A 111 5.30 24.25 7.35
CA GLY A 111 6.50 25.08 7.30
C GLY A 111 7.35 25.01 8.57
N ASN A 112 7.14 24.02 9.45
CA ASN A 112 7.86 23.86 10.71
C ASN A 112 9.06 22.90 10.64
N SER A 113 9.28 22.23 9.50
CA SER A 113 10.42 21.33 9.30
C SER A 113 11.75 22.09 9.44
N ASP A 114 12.74 21.43 10.07
CA ASP A 114 14.11 21.96 10.12
C ASP A 114 14.71 22.11 8.72
N GLN A 115 14.26 21.33 7.76
CA GLN A 115 14.66 21.45 6.35
C GLN A 115 14.23 22.79 5.71
N LEU A 116 13.24 23.47 6.30
CA LEU A 116 12.75 24.81 5.89
C LEU A 116 13.31 25.93 6.77
N PHE A 117 14.37 25.67 7.54
CA PHE A 117 14.93 26.67 8.49
C PHE A 117 15.35 27.97 7.78
N PHE A 118 16.00 27.87 6.63
CA PHE A 118 16.43 29.04 5.87
C PHE A 118 15.26 29.87 5.34
N ASP A 119 14.27 29.21 4.74
CA ASP A 119 13.06 29.90 4.23
C ASP A 119 12.31 30.60 5.37
N ARG A 120 12.16 29.92 6.51
CA ARG A 120 11.52 30.46 7.70
C ARG A 120 12.27 31.63 8.27
N THR A 121 13.61 31.58 8.32
CA THR A 121 14.46 32.65 8.81
C THR A 121 14.40 33.86 7.88
N MET A 122 14.44 33.64 6.56
CA MET A 122 14.34 34.68 5.56
C MET A 122 12.98 35.38 5.63
N ALA A 123 11.88 34.64 5.73
CA ALA A 123 10.54 35.18 5.90
C ALA A 123 10.42 36.10 7.16
N MET A 124 11.10 35.75 8.26
CA MET A 124 11.15 36.59 9.45
C MET A 124 11.86 37.95 9.20
N PHE A 125 12.89 37.96 8.34
CA PHE A 125 13.61 39.21 8.00
C PHE A 125 12.89 40.04 6.94
N THR A 126 12.20 39.42 5.99
CA THR A 126 11.47 40.10 4.91
C THR A 126 10.06 40.53 5.35
N GLY A 127 9.55 40.02 6.46
CA GLY A 127 8.19 40.22 6.91
C GLY A 127 7.13 39.47 6.11
N ASP A 128 7.57 38.47 5.34
CA ASP A 128 6.66 37.58 4.58
C ASP A 128 5.90 36.66 5.52
N GLU A 129 4.68 36.31 5.13
CA GLU A 129 3.89 35.34 5.86
C GLU A 129 4.52 33.91 5.72
N LYS A 130 4.57 33.20 6.83
CA LYS A 130 4.99 31.80 6.84
C LYS A 130 4.06 30.97 5.96
N LYS A 131 4.62 30.16 5.06
CA LYS A 131 3.87 29.23 4.19
C LYS A 131 4.41 27.81 4.35
N GLY A 132 3.51 26.84 4.19
CA GLY A 132 3.89 25.42 4.16
C GLY A 132 4.52 25.03 2.82
N GLY A 133 5.46 24.06 2.87
CA GLY A 133 6.01 23.40 1.69
C GLY A 133 5.05 22.34 1.14
N ASN A 134 5.34 21.82 -0.05
CA ASN A 134 4.49 20.88 -0.74
C ASN A 134 5.02 19.43 -0.68
N VAL A 135 4.09 18.47 -0.72
CA VAL A 135 4.37 17.06 -0.85
C VAL A 135 3.92 16.59 -2.24
N VAL A 136 4.88 16.34 -3.13
CA VAL A 136 4.59 15.84 -4.47
C VAL A 136 4.61 14.32 -4.44
N THR A 137 3.50 13.70 -4.83
CA THR A 137 3.35 12.24 -4.81
C THR A 137 3.73 11.60 -6.13
N THR A 138 3.88 10.27 -6.12
CA THR A 138 4.11 9.44 -7.32
C THR A 138 2.81 9.01 -7.99
N LEU A 139 1.67 9.36 -7.40
CA LEU A 139 0.36 8.89 -7.83
C LEU A 139 -0.02 9.45 -9.21
N SER A 140 -0.75 8.64 -9.96
CA SER A 140 -1.44 9.03 -11.20
C SER A 140 -2.92 9.27 -10.89
N GLY A 141 -3.40 10.48 -11.16
CA GLY A 141 -4.81 10.82 -10.99
C GLY A 141 -5.74 9.99 -11.86
N ALA A 142 -5.29 9.62 -13.06
CA ALA A 142 -6.03 8.74 -13.96
C ALA A 142 -6.16 7.32 -13.37
N ALA A 143 -5.06 6.73 -12.91
CA ALA A 143 -5.05 5.40 -12.29
C ALA A 143 -5.87 5.36 -10.99
N GLN A 144 -5.70 6.35 -10.11
CA GLN A 144 -6.48 6.45 -8.87
C GLN A 144 -7.98 6.58 -9.12
N LYS A 145 -8.36 7.42 -10.10
CA LYS A 145 -9.76 7.58 -10.51
C LYS A 145 -10.35 6.28 -11.07
N ALA A 146 -9.60 5.57 -11.92
CA ALA A 146 -10.00 4.27 -12.44
C ALA A 146 -10.19 3.24 -11.31
N ALA A 147 -9.25 3.17 -10.38
CA ALA A 147 -9.30 2.29 -9.22
C ALA A 147 -10.51 2.58 -8.32
N TYR A 148 -10.69 3.84 -7.93
CA TYR A 148 -11.80 4.27 -7.07
C TYR A 148 -13.17 4.05 -7.72
N LYS A 149 -13.31 4.42 -9.00
CA LYS A 149 -14.54 4.22 -9.78
C LYS A 149 -14.84 2.73 -9.99
N GLY A 150 -13.82 1.92 -10.27
CA GLY A 150 -13.96 0.48 -10.46
C GLY A 150 -14.43 -0.26 -9.22
N LEU A 151 -13.94 0.15 -8.03
CA LEU A 151 -14.46 -0.34 -6.75
C LEU A 151 -15.90 0.11 -6.53
N GLY A 152 -16.22 1.39 -6.80
CA GLY A 152 -17.59 1.94 -6.64
C GLY A 152 -18.11 1.68 -5.22
N SER A 153 -19.26 1.01 -5.13
CA SER A 153 -19.89 0.63 -3.85
C SER A 153 -19.36 -0.67 -3.24
N LYS A 154 -18.44 -1.39 -3.95
CA LYS A 154 -17.87 -2.63 -3.44
C LYS A 154 -16.90 -2.33 -2.31
N LYS A 155 -16.87 -3.16 -1.28
CA LYS A 155 -15.83 -3.11 -0.26
C LYS A 155 -14.57 -3.80 -0.79
N GLY A 156 -13.44 -3.10 -0.77
CA GLY A 156 -12.22 -3.63 -1.33
C GLY A 156 -11.09 -2.62 -1.45
N ALA A 157 -10.05 -3.02 -2.18
CA ALA A 157 -8.88 -2.18 -2.38
C ALA A 157 -8.18 -2.47 -3.71
N VAL A 158 -7.47 -1.44 -4.19
CA VAL A 158 -6.57 -1.50 -5.35
C VAL A 158 -5.24 -0.90 -4.98
N ALA A 159 -4.16 -1.60 -5.33
CA ALA A 159 -2.81 -1.05 -5.32
C ALA A 159 -2.19 -1.19 -6.72
N ALA A 160 -1.61 -0.11 -7.25
CA ALA A 160 -0.90 -0.09 -8.52
C ALA A 160 0.50 0.47 -8.34
N ILE A 161 1.51 -0.18 -8.93
CA ILE A 161 2.93 0.14 -8.78
C ILE A 161 3.58 0.17 -10.16
N ASP A 162 4.53 1.09 -10.37
CA ASP A 162 5.47 1.03 -11.48
C ASP A 162 6.56 -0.02 -11.15
N PRO A 163 6.64 -1.13 -11.89
CA PRO A 163 7.57 -2.22 -11.60
C PRO A 163 9.04 -1.82 -11.63
N LYS A 164 9.40 -0.87 -12.49
CA LYS A 164 10.78 -0.45 -12.71
C LYS A 164 11.32 0.43 -11.59
N THR A 165 10.44 1.22 -10.96
CA THR A 165 10.86 2.23 -9.99
C THR A 165 10.38 1.96 -8.57
N GLY A 166 9.29 1.21 -8.40
CA GLY A 166 8.60 1.04 -7.11
C GLY A 166 7.63 2.20 -6.79
N LYS A 167 7.44 3.17 -7.70
CA LYS A 167 6.46 4.26 -7.53
C LYS A 167 5.05 3.70 -7.40
N ILE A 168 4.35 4.04 -6.32
CA ILE A 168 2.94 3.74 -6.18
C ILE A 168 2.16 4.70 -7.07
N LEU A 169 1.39 4.16 -8.01
CA LEU A 169 0.61 4.92 -8.99
C LEU A 169 -0.84 5.10 -8.56
N ALA A 170 -1.38 4.13 -7.83
CA ALA A 170 -2.71 4.23 -7.23
C ALA A 170 -2.80 3.43 -5.94
N LEU A 171 -3.62 3.93 -5.02
CA LEU A 171 -3.89 3.29 -3.74
C LEU A 171 -5.32 3.62 -3.31
N ALA A 172 -6.28 2.84 -3.78
CA ALA A 172 -7.70 3.02 -3.49
C ALA A 172 -8.19 2.04 -2.43
N SER A 173 -9.10 2.50 -1.59
CA SER A 173 -9.75 1.70 -0.55
C SER A 173 -11.21 2.16 -0.41
N THR A 174 -12.15 1.22 -0.40
CA THR A 174 -13.58 1.47 -0.22
C THR A 174 -14.17 0.55 0.85
N PRO A 175 -15.20 1.02 1.59
CA PRO A 175 -15.71 2.38 1.60
C PRO A 175 -14.64 3.38 2.06
N SER A 176 -14.83 4.65 1.70
CA SER A 176 -13.96 5.75 2.06
C SER A 176 -14.74 6.87 2.76
N TYR A 177 -14.10 7.97 3.09
CA TYR A 177 -14.69 9.10 3.80
C TYR A 177 -14.24 10.43 3.21
N ASP A 178 -15.02 11.50 3.44
CA ASP A 178 -14.64 12.87 3.07
C ASP A 178 -14.00 13.59 4.26
N PRO A 179 -12.68 13.84 4.24
CA PRO A 179 -12.00 14.56 5.30
C PRO A 179 -12.51 16.00 5.51
N SER A 180 -13.10 16.61 4.47
CA SER A 180 -13.65 17.98 4.56
C SER A 180 -14.78 18.12 5.57
N THR A 181 -15.47 17.01 5.86
CA THR A 181 -16.65 17.00 6.76
C THR A 181 -16.32 17.21 8.24
N PHE A 182 -15.05 17.01 8.63
CA PHE A 182 -14.58 17.16 10.01
C PHE A 182 -13.20 17.83 10.12
N ALA A 183 -12.81 18.58 9.08
CA ALA A 183 -11.55 19.33 9.07
C ALA A 183 -11.50 20.48 10.09
N GLY A 184 -12.65 21.00 10.51
CA GLY A 184 -12.80 22.04 11.51
C GLY A 184 -12.90 21.51 12.94
N TYR A 185 -13.53 22.33 13.81
CA TYR A 185 -13.78 22.01 15.21
C TYR A 185 -15.21 22.34 15.67
N SER A 186 -16.12 22.59 14.74
CA SER A 186 -17.53 22.87 15.05
C SER A 186 -18.29 21.62 15.51
N GLY A 187 -19.47 21.80 16.10
CA GLY A 187 -20.34 20.67 16.45
C GLY A 187 -20.77 19.81 15.26
N LYS A 188 -20.73 20.37 14.02
CA LYS A 188 -20.91 19.58 12.79
C LYS A 188 -19.72 18.64 12.54
N ASP A 189 -18.50 19.16 12.71
CA ASP A 189 -17.25 18.37 12.55
C ASP A 189 -17.22 17.23 13.56
N GLU A 190 -17.57 17.50 14.83
CA GLU A 190 -17.64 16.50 15.88
C GLU A 190 -18.68 15.40 15.59
N LYS A 191 -19.86 15.81 15.11
CA LYS A 191 -20.91 14.84 14.72
C LYS A 191 -20.47 13.96 13.57
N ALA A 192 -19.81 14.52 12.55
CA ALA A 192 -19.29 13.79 11.40
C ALA A 192 -18.19 12.80 11.84
N TRP A 193 -17.27 13.24 12.68
CA TRP A 193 -16.22 12.41 13.25
C TRP A 193 -16.79 11.24 14.05
N ASN A 194 -17.74 11.51 14.96
CA ASN A 194 -18.36 10.48 15.79
C ASN A 194 -19.15 9.45 14.95
N ALA A 195 -19.75 9.86 13.85
CA ALA A 195 -20.41 8.94 12.92
C ALA A 195 -19.38 8.05 12.20
N LEU A 196 -18.28 8.64 11.75
CA LEU A 196 -17.17 7.94 11.08
C LEU A 196 -16.49 6.90 12.00
N GLU A 197 -16.28 7.24 13.29
CA GLU A 197 -15.69 6.33 14.28
C GLU A 197 -16.57 5.12 14.60
N LYS A 198 -17.89 5.31 14.58
CA LYS A 198 -18.87 4.26 14.86
C LYS A 198 -19.20 3.39 13.65
N ASP A 199 -18.72 3.76 12.46
CA ASP A 199 -19.03 3.03 11.24
C ASP A 199 -18.35 1.66 11.22
N LYS A 200 -19.17 0.61 11.21
CA LYS A 200 -18.73 -0.79 11.23
C LYS A 200 -17.97 -1.18 9.95
N GLU A 201 -18.19 -0.46 8.84
CA GLU A 201 -17.50 -0.67 7.58
C GLU A 201 -16.06 -0.11 7.58
N LYS A 202 -15.67 0.60 8.66
CA LYS A 202 -14.32 1.13 8.89
C LYS A 202 -13.78 1.92 7.69
N PRO A 203 -14.44 2.99 7.25
CA PRO A 203 -14.03 3.75 6.05
C PRO A 203 -12.67 4.44 6.21
N LYS A 204 -12.18 4.69 7.43
CA LYS A 204 -10.83 5.20 7.68
C LYS A 204 -9.70 4.18 7.45
N LEU A 205 -10.03 2.89 7.39
CA LEU A 205 -9.03 1.84 7.17
C LEU A 205 -8.54 1.89 5.72
N ASN A 206 -7.26 2.16 5.53
CA ASN A 206 -6.63 1.98 4.23
C ASN A 206 -6.40 0.49 3.97
N ARG A 207 -7.36 -0.16 3.34
CA ARG A 207 -7.35 -1.60 3.07
C ARG A 207 -6.20 -2.02 2.17
N ALA A 208 -5.75 -1.14 1.29
CA ALA A 208 -4.64 -1.45 0.38
C ALA A 208 -3.31 -1.65 1.13
N LEU A 209 -3.15 -0.98 2.29
CA LEU A 209 -1.93 -1.02 3.10
C LEU A 209 -2.08 -1.80 4.41
N ARG A 210 -3.25 -1.74 5.05
CA ARG A 210 -3.39 -2.11 6.46
C ARG A 210 -4.24 -3.35 6.72
N GLU A 211 -5.04 -3.79 5.75
CA GLU A 211 -5.84 -5.00 5.87
C GLU A 211 -5.11 -6.17 5.22
N VAL A 212 -5.10 -7.31 5.89
CA VAL A 212 -4.52 -8.55 5.37
C VAL A 212 -5.62 -9.55 5.08
N TYR A 213 -5.50 -10.20 3.95
CA TYR A 213 -6.46 -11.16 3.43
C TYR A 213 -5.75 -12.45 3.02
N PRO A 214 -6.40 -13.61 3.09
CA PRO A 214 -5.89 -14.79 2.40
C PRO A 214 -5.81 -14.50 0.88
N PRO A 215 -4.64 -14.70 0.25
CA PRO A 215 -4.46 -14.40 -1.19
C PRO A 215 -5.17 -15.40 -2.10
N GLY A 216 -5.49 -16.58 -1.60
CA GLY A 216 -6.01 -17.66 -2.41
C GLY A 216 -5.08 -17.97 -3.60
N SER A 217 -5.65 -18.34 -4.72
CA SER A 217 -4.90 -18.75 -5.91
C SER A 217 -3.95 -17.69 -6.49
N THR A 218 -3.98 -16.44 -6.05
CA THR A 218 -2.96 -15.47 -6.48
C THR A 218 -1.58 -15.81 -5.90
N PHE A 219 -1.50 -16.48 -4.75
CA PHE A 219 -0.23 -16.93 -4.17
C PHE A 219 0.46 -18.02 -5.01
N LYS A 220 -0.26 -18.70 -5.89
CA LYS A 220 0.31 -19.73 -6.78
C LYS A 220 1.44 -19.18 -7.67
N VAL A 221 1.47 -17.89 -7.94
CA VAL A 221 2.60 -17.27 -8.67
C VAL A 221 3.88 -17.27 -7.82
N VAL A 222 3.77 -17.11 -6.49
CA VAL A 222 4.90 -17.24 -5.56
C VAL A 222 5.37 -18.70 -5.48
N THR A 223 4.44 -19.63 -5.47
CA THR A 223 4.75 -21.07 -5.48
C THR A 223 5.41 -21.50 -6.79
N ALA A 224 4.92 -21.00 -7.95
CA ALA A 224 5.56 -21.24 -9.24
C ALA A 224 6.98 -20.65 -9.26
N ALA A 225 7.16 -19.43 -8.73
CA ALA A 225 8.47 -18.81 -8.59
C ALA A 225 9.42 -19.66 -7.75
N ALA A 226 8.98 -20.17 -6.61
CA ALA A 226 9.77 -21.05 -5.77
C ALA A 226 10.14 -22.35 -6.48
N ALA A 227 9.19 -22.99 -7.19
CA ALA A 227 9.46 -24.22 -7.92
C ALA A 227 10.50 -24.03 -9.03
N LEU A 228 10.46 -22.90 -9.75
CA LEU A 228 11.43 -22.56 -10.80
C LEU A 228 12.81 -22.20 -10.21
N GLU A 229 12.87 -21.38 -9.17
CA GLU A 229 14.14 -20.93 -8.59
C GLU A 229 14.90 -22.05 -7.85
N HIS A 230 14.18 -23.00 -7.30
CA HIS A 230 14.78 -24.12 -6.58
C HIS A 230 14.95 -25.39 -7.45
N GLY A 231 14.69 -25.29 -8.78
CA GLY A 231 14.94 -26.38 -9.74
C GLY A 231 14.00 -27.57 -9.57
N GLU A 232 12.81 -27.38 -9.05
CA GLU A 232 11.79 -28.44 -8.95
C GLU A 232 11.00 -28.60 -10.26
N ILE A 233 11.07 -27.61 -11.14
CA ILE A 233 10.52 -27.57 -12.50
C ILE A 233 11.55 -26.91 -13.42
N ASP A 234 11.99 -27.64 -14.45
CA ASP A 234 12.91 -27.15 -15.49
C ASP A 234 12.18 -26.74 -16.77
N ASP A 235 11.07 -27.41 -17.09
CA ASP A 235 10.22 -27.14 -18.25
C ASP A 235 8.77 -26.92 -17.80
N ILE A 236 8.27 -25.70 -18.04
CA ILE A 236 6.91 -25.29 -17.69
C ILE A 236 5.82 -26.01 -18.48
N ASN A 237 6.17 -26.67 -19.58
CA ASN A 237 5.27 -27.42 -20.44
C ASN A 237 5.28 -28.93 -20.18
N ALA A 238 6.24 -29.44 -19.41
CA ALA A 238 6.31 -30.84 -19.03
C ALA A 238 5.22 -31.23 -18.02
N ALA A 239 4.77 -32.45 -18.06
CA ALA A 239 3.84 -33.03 -17.08
C ALA A 239 4.45 -32.99 -15.67
N THR A 240 3.62 -32.67 -14.66
CA THR A 240 4.07 -32.56 -13.26
C THR A 240 3.92 -33.85 -12.44
N ASP A 241 3.47 -34.94 -13.04
CA ASP A 241 3.14 -36.23 -12.38
C ASP A 241 2.17 -36.09 -11.20
N THR A 242 1.32 -35.04 -11.25
CA THR A 242 0.40 -34.75 -10.15
C THR A 242 -0.86 -35.58 -10.28
N PRO A 243 -1.19 -36.42 -9.29
CA PRO A 243 -2.43 -37.22 -9.32
C PRO A 243 -3.65 -36.33 -9.05
N GLU A 244 -4.81 -36.81 -9.53
CA GLU A 244 -6.10 -36.18 -9.17
C GLU A 244 -7.03 -37.28 -8.59
N PRO A 245 -7.42 -37.17 -7.29
CA PRO A 245 -7.04 -36.13 -6.35
C PRO A 245 -5.60 -36.24 -5.81
N TYR A 246 -4.95 -35.12 -5.52
CA TYR A 246 -3.74 -35.09 -4.69
C TYR A 246 -4.13 -35.16 -3.22
N ILE A 247 -3.61 -36.16 -2.50
CA ILE A 247 -3.86 -36.29 -1.06
C ILE A 247 -2.82 -35.46 -0.29
N LEU A 248 -3.28 -34.57 0.60
CA LEU A 248 -2.38 -33.75 1.41
C LEU A 248 -1.45 -34.62 2.27
N PRO A 249 -0.16 -34.27 2.37
CA PRO A 249 0.84 -35.08 3.10
C PRO A 249 0.41 -35.40 4.52
N ASN A 250 0.64 -36.64 4.96
CA ASN A 250 0.31 -37.13 6.29
C ASN A 250 -1.18 -37.06 6.67
N THR A 251 -2.06 -36.94 5.70
CA THR A 251 -3.51 -36.88 5.89
C THR A 251 -4.25 -37.83 4.96
N ARG A 252 -5.57 -37.89 5.07
CA ARG A 252 -6.47 -38.54 4.11
C ARG A 252 -7.29 -37.52 3.32
N THR A 253 -6.96 -36.22 3.43
CA THR A 253 -7.73 -35.16 2.84
C THR A 253 -7.36 -34.96 1.37
N PRO A 254 -8.31 -35.13 0.45
CA PRO A 254 -8.08 -34.88 -0.97
C PRO A 254 -8.06 -33.35 -1.24
N MET A 255 -7.13 -32.93 -2.09
CA MET A 255 -7.12 -31.59 -2.66
C MET A 255 -8.08 -31.54 -3.84
N VAL A 256 -9.11 -30.67 -3.76
CA VAL A 256 -10.13 -30.52 -4.79
C VAL A 256 -9.73 -29.43 -5.77
N ASN A 257 -9.85 -29.71 -7.07
CA ASN A 257 -9.76 -28.74 -8.14
C ASN A 257 -11.16 -28.21 -8.52
N HIS A 258 -11.24 -26.96 -8.96
CA HIS A 258 -12.47 -26.37 -9.49
C HIS A 258 -12.54 -26.43 -11.03
N ALA A 259 -11.42 -26.74 -11.67
CA ALA A 259 -11.29 -26.87 -13.12
C ALA A 259 -10.96 -28.32 -13.50
N ASN A 260 -11.34 -28.71 -14.70
CA ASN A 260 -10.95 -30.01 -15.30
C ASN A 260 -9.54 -29.92 -15.89
N GLY A 261 -8.90 -31.10 -16.08
CA GLY A 261 -7.61 -31.22 -16.73
C GLY A 261 -6.42 -30.85 -15.84
N CYS A 262 -6.57 -31.06 -14.54
CA CYS A 262 -5.50 -30.81 -13.55
C CYS A 262 -4.63 -32.08 -13.30
N GLU A 263 -5.13 -33.25 -13.63
CA GLU A 263 -4.33 -34.47 -13.55
C GLU A 263 -3.13 -34.36 -14.48
N ASN A 264 -1.95 -34.57 -13.93
CA ASN A 264 -0.69 -34.53 -14.68
C ASN A 264 -0.44 -33.19 -15.45
N ALA A 265 -1.18 -32.15 -15.14
CA ALA A 265 -1.08 -30.89 -15.86
C ALA A 265 0.34 -30.29 -15.78
N SER A 266 0.80 -29.71 -16.88
CA SER A 266 2.02 -28.90 -16.89
C SER A 266 1.86 -27.68 -16.01
N LEU A 267 2.97 -27.07 -15.59
CA LEU A 267 2.92 -25.85 -14.77
C LEU A 267 2.21 -24.70 -15.52
N MET A 268 2.42 -24.60 -16.85
CA MET A 268 1.71 -23.67 -17.75
C MET A 268 0.19 -23.88 -17.64
N LYS A 269 -0.29 -25.10 -17.86
CA LYS A 269 -1.73 -25.41 -17.79
C LYS A 269 -2.30 -25.26 -16.39
N ALA A 270 -1.54 -25.67 -15.38
CA ALA A 270 -1.96 -25.58 -14.00
C ALA A 270 -2.16 -24.12 -13.53
N LEU A 271 -1.33 -23.17 -13.99
CA LEU A 271 -1.50 -21.75 -13.68
C LEU A 271 -2.69 -21.15 -14.46
N GLU A 272 -2.85 -21.53 -15.74
CA GLU A 272 -3.92 -21.10 -16.63
C GLU A 272 -5.30 -21.35 -16.04
N VAL A 273 -5.59 -22.60 -15.66
CA VAL A 273 -6.90 -23.00 -15.12
C VAL A 273 -6.95 -23.02 -13.59
N SER A 274 -5.83 -22.66 -12.94
CA SER A 274 -5.72 -22.52 -11.48
C SER A 274 -5.82 -23.84 -10.70
N CYS A 275 -5.14 -24.93 -11.13
CA CYS A 275 -5.14 -26.23 -10.45
C CYS A 275 -4.63 -26.13 -9.00
N ASN A 276 -5.41 -26.61 -8.04
CA ASN A 276 -5.00 -26.66 -6.63
C ASN A 276 -4.03 -27.82 -6.37
N SER A 277 -4.31 -29.01 -6.93
CA SER A 277 -3.53 -30.23 -6.74
C SER A 277 -2.06 -30.06 -7.14
N VAL A 278 -1.80 -29.46 -8.31
CA VAL A 278 -0.45 -29.21 -8.81
C VAL A 278 0.32 -28.28 -7.88
N PHE A 279 -0.28 -27.16 -7.49
CA PHE A 279 0.41 -26.17 -6.64
C PHE A 279 0.58 -26.64 -5.19
N ALA A 280 -0.36 -27.42 -4.64
CA ALA A 280 -0.22 -28.03 -3.33
C ALA A 280 0.94 -29.07 -3.33
N LYS A 281 1.01 -29.92 -4.36
CA LYS A 281 2.13 -30.88 -4.53
C LYS A 281 3.46 -30.17 -4.73
N LEU A 282 3.51 -29.12 -5.55
CA LEU A 282 4.74 -28.34 -5.76
C LEU A 282 5.20 -27.66 -4.47
N GLY A 283 4.30 -27.06 -3.71
CA GLY A 283 4.66 -26.47 -2.41
C GLY A 283 5.19 -27.49 -1.41
N ASP A 284 4.63 -28.70 -1.39
CA ASP A 284 5.16 -29.81 -0.60
C ASP A 284 6.55 -30.26 -1.09
N LYS A 285 6.73 -30.37 -2.42
CA LYS A 285 7.99 -30.77 -3.06
C LYS A 285 9.12 -29.74 -2.85
N VAL A 286 8.82 -28.46 -3.03
CA VAL A 286 9.74 -27.35 -2.73
C VAL A 286 10.11 -27.34 -1.25
N GLY A 287 9.15 -27.63 -0.39
CA GLY A 287 9.29 -27.67 1.05
C GLY A 287 9.18 -26.29 1.70
N ARG A 288 8.80 -26.29 2.98
CA ARG A 288 8.50 -25.07 3.76
C ARG A 288 9.63 -24.05 3.73
N ASP A 289 10.87 -24.45 3.94
CA ASP A 289 11.99 -23.51 4.14
C ASP A 289 12.32 -22.76 2.85
N LYS A 290 12.32 -23.44 1.69
CA LYS A 290 12.50 -22.81 0.36
C LYS A 290 11.31 -21.95 -0.04
N MET A 291 10.08 -22.38 0.28
CA MET A 291 8.86 -21.58 0.10
C MET A 291 8.92 -20.29 0.94
N LEU A 292 9.32 -20.39 2.21
CA LEU A 292 9.51 -19.26 3.12
C LEU A 292 10.58 -18.29 2.59
N GLU A 293 11.73 -18.80 2.17
CA GLU A 293 12.81 -18.00 1.59
C GLU A 293 12.31 -17.19 0.38
N THR A 294 11.61 -17.86 -0.54
CA THR A 294 11.07 -17.21 -1.74
C THR A 294 10.01 -16.15 -1.37
N ALA A 295 9.08 -16.47 -0.45
CA ALA A 295 8.09 -15.53 0.03
C ALA A 295 8.75 -14.30 0.68
N GLN A 296 9.80 -14.48 1.49
CA GLN A 296 10.55 -13.39 2.09
C GLN A 296 11.26 -12.51 1.04
N LYS A 297 11.82 -13.10 0.00
CA LYS A 297 12.39 -12.34 -1.12
C LYS A 297 11.33 -11.50 -1.84
N PHE A 298 10.08 -11.93 -1.89
CA PHE A 298 8.95 -11.11 -2.36
C PHE A 298 8.47 -10.06 -1.35
N GLY A 299 9.01 -10.02 -0.13
CA GLY A 299 8.66 -9.06 0.90
C GLY A 299 7.70 -9.57 1.98
N PHE A 300 7.26 -10.83 1.94
CA PHE A 300 6.48 -11.42 3.04
C PHE A 300 7.31 -11.46 4.33
N ASN A 301 6.62 -11.39 5.45
CA ASN A 301 7.23 -11.34 6.80
C ASN A 301 8.13 -10.12 7.05
N ASN A 302 8.08 -9.10 6.21
CA ASN A 302 8.77 -7.84 6.42
C ASN A 302 7.84 -6.83 7.13
N PRO A 303 8.12 -6.45 8.38
CA PRO A 303 7.31 -5.47 9.11
C PRO A 303 7.63 -4.01 8.75
N GLU A 304 8.64 -3.76 7.90
CA GLU A 304 9.20 -2.44 7.64
C GLU A 304 8.98 -1.96 6.20
N ILE A 305 7.81 -2.24 5.64
CA ILE A 305 7.42 -1.68 4.34
C ILE A 305 6.75 -0.32 4.57
N ASP A 306 7.51 0.75 4.40
CA ASP A 306 7.06 2.14 4.55
C ASP A 306 6.88 2.83 3.19
N THR A 307 5.72 3.51 2.99
CA THR A 307 5.32 4.06 1.67
C THR A 307 4.98 5.55 1.56
N PRO A 308 5.05 6.48 2.51
CA PRO A 308 5.65 6.59 3.84
C PRO A 308 4.84 5.92 4.96
N VAL A 309 3.56 5.68 4.73
CA VAL A 309 2.70 4.98 5.70
C VAL A 309 3.12 3.54 5.77
N ARG A 310 3.34 3.04 6.98
CA ARG A 310 3.72 1.63 7.19
C ARG A 310 2.61 0.68 6.77
N ALA A 311 2.92 -0.25 5.87
CA ALA A 311 2.02 -1.33 5.53
C ALA A 311 1.96 -2.39 6.64
N ALA A 312 0.84 -3.12 6.74
CA ALA A 312 0.78 -4.31 7.57
C ALA A 312 1.67 -5.41 6.95
N ALA A 313 2.39 -6.15 7.80
CA ALA A 313 3.20 -7.25 7.32
C ALA A 313 2.32 -8.35 6.72
N SER A 314 2.64 -8.75 5.49
CA SER A 314 2.10 -9.96 4.87
C SER A 314 2.83 -11.18 5.44
N VAL A 315 2.13 -12.29 5.61
CA VAL A 315 2.63 -13.43 6.37
C VAL A 315 2.66 -14.70 5.53
N TYR A 316 3.79 -15.37 5.53
CA TYR A 316 3.94 -16.80 5.24
C TYR A 316 4.45 -17.47 6.50
N ASN A 317 3.70 -18.41 7.07
CA ASN A 317 3.99 -18.96 8.39
C ASN A 317 5.33 -19.71 8.40
N LYS A 318 6.12 -19.53 9.46
CA LYS A 318 7.47 -20.10 9.63
C LYS A 318 7.47 -21.52 10.20
N THR A 319 6.36 -21.95 10.80
CA THR A 319 6.28 -23.19 11.61
C THR A 319 5.16 -24.12 11.15
N MET A 320 5.08 -24.37 9.84
CA MET A 320 4.07 -25.25 9.25
C MET A 320 4.60 -26.68 9.09
N ASP A 321 3.70 -27.66 9.26
CA ASP A 321 3.92 -29.02 8.79
C ASP A 321 3.76 -29.12 7.26
N ARG A 322 3.99 -30.29 6.69
CA ARG A 322 3.93 -30.50 5.23
C ARG A 322 2.53 -30.23 4.66
N SER A 323 1.46 -30.64 5.34
CA SER A 323 0.09 -30.46 4.86
C SER A 323 -0.32 -28.98 4.91
N SER A 324 0.03 -28.28 5.99
CA SER A 324 -0.18 -26.86 6.15
C SER A 324 0.63 -26.03 5.12
N ASN A 325 1.88 -26.45 4.83
CA ASN A 325 2.69 -25.84 3.78
C ASN A 325 2.07 -26.01 2.40
N ALA A 326 1.54 -27.21 2.08
CA ALA A 326 0.83 -27.48 0.83
C ALA A 326 -0.42 -26.57 0.67
N LEU A 327 -1.20 -26.37 1.74
CA LEU A 327 -2.34 -25.45 1.75
C LEU A 327 -1.90 -23.99 1.62
N SER A 328 -0.85 -23.59 2.33
CA SER A 328 -0.28 -22.22 2.24
C SER A 328 0.24 -21.91 0.84
N SER A 329 0.74 -22.92 0.12
CA SER A 329 1.24 -22.78 -1.25
C SER A 329 0.15 -22.50 -2.29
N ILE A 330 -1.12 -22.68 -1.94
CA ILE A 330 -2.27 -22.24 -2.73
C ILE A 330 -2.94 -20.99 -2.15
N GLY A 331 -2.27 -20.32 -1.19
CA GLY A 331 -2.74 -19.07 -0.56
C GLY A 331 -3.88 -19.27 0.44
N GLN A 332 -3.95 -20.43 1.05
CA GLN A 332 -4.89 -20.80 2.11
C GLN A 332 -4.14 -21.00 3.43
N PHE A 333 -4.80 -21.56 4.43
CA PHE A 333 -4.26 -21.73 5.78
C PHE A 333 -3.86 -20.38 6.38
N ASP A 334 -2.62 -20.20 6.88
CA ASP A 334 -2.15 -19.00 7.56
C ASP A 334 -1.45 -17.98 6.63
N THR A 335 -1.53 -18.15 5.31
CA THR A 335 -1.00 -17.17 4.37
C THR A 335 -1.92 -15.96 4.31
N ALA A 336 -1.38 -14.78 4.63
CA ALA A 336 -2.13 -13.53 4.63
C ALA A 336 -1.32 -12.41 3.94
N THR A 337 -1.98 -11.54 3.20
CA THR A 337 -1.32 -10.53 2.37
C THR A 337 -2.12 -9.24 2.27
N THR A 338 -1.42 -8.11 2.14
CA THR A 338 -2.03 -6.85 1.75
C THR A 338 -2.14 -6.74 0.22
N PRO A 339 -3.07 -5.95 -0.33
CA PRO A 339 -3.11 -5.64 -1.75
C PRO A 339 -1.80 -5.04 -2.28
N LEU A 340 -1.14 -4.17 -1.50
CA LEU A 340 0.17 -3.64 -1.86
C LEU A 340 1.20 -4.77 -2.06
N GLN A 341 1.26 -5.73 -1.14
CA GLN A 341 2.20 -6.86 -1.24
C GLN A 341 1.97 -7.69 -2.51
N MET A 342 0.71 -7.93 -2.89
CA MET A 342 0.41 -8.67 -4.11
C MET A 342 0.68 -7.86 -5.38
N ALA A 343 0.56 -6.53 -5.34
CA ALA A 343 1.03 -5.65 -6.40
C ALA A 343 2.57 -5.70 -6.53
N MET A 344 3.30 -5.75 -5.39
CA MET A 344 4.75 -5.92 -5.35
C MET A 344 5.20 -7.27 -5.96
N VAL A 345 4.47 -8.36 -5.68
CA VAL A 345 4.72 -9.68 -6.30
C VAL A 345 4.60 -9.57 -7.82
N SER A 346 3.50 -9.00 -8.31
CA SER A 346 3.25 -8.82 -9.73
C SER A 346 4.30 -7.91 -10.39
N ALA A 347 4.69 -6.83 -9.67
CA ALA A 347 5.73 -5.90 -10.13
C ALA A 347 7.11 -6.57 -10.26
N ALA A 348 7.51 -7.39 -9.30
CA ALA A 348 8.77 -8.11 -9.35
C ALA A 348 8.85 -9.07 -10.56
N ILE A 349 7.75 -9.78 -10.83
CA ILE A 349 7.66 -10.67 -11.99
C ILE A 349 7.78 -9.86 -13.29
N ALA A 350 7.03 -8.74 -13.39
CA ALA A 350 7.04 -7.85 -14.55
C ALA A 350 8.38 -7.11 -14.78
N ASN A 351 9.24 -7.04 -13.75
CA ASN A 351 10.55 -6.38 -13.75
C ASN A 351 11.71 -7.38 -13.76
N ASP A 352 11.56 -8.48 -14.51
CA ASP A 352 12.56 -9.54 -14.68
C ASP A 352 13.13 -10.05 -13.34
N GLY A 353 12.25 -10.23 -12.37
CA GLY A 353 12.56 -10.79 -11.06
C GLY A 353 13.14 -9.81 -10.05
N LYS A 354 13.19 -8.51 -10.35
CA LYS A 354 13.68 -7.47 -9.46
C LYS A 354 12.52 -6.82 -8.71
N LEU A 355 12.53 -6.88 -7.38
CA LEU A 355 11.58 -6.20 -6.52
C LEU A 355 12.13 -4.84 -6.11
N MET A 356 11.41 -3.77 -6.43
CA MET A 356 11.73 -2.42 -6.00
C MET A 356 11.01 -2.08 -4.69
N LYS A 357 11.65 -1.25 -3.85
CA LYS A 357 11.03 -0.72 -2.64
C LYS A 357 9.86 0.20 -3.01
N PRO A 358 8.64 -0.04 -2.52
CA PRO A 358 7.51 0.81 -2.86
C PRO A 358 7.60 2.17 -2.16
N TYR A 359 7.25 3.25 -2.87
CA TYR A 359 7.14 4.59 -2.30
C TYR A 359 6.07 5.43 -3.00
N MET A 360 5.52 6.40 -2.27
CA MET A 360 4.37 7.21 -2.68
C MET A 360 4.69 8.71 -2.72
N ILE A 361 5.77 9.16 -2.08
CA ILE A 361 6.26 10.54 -2.16
C ILE A 361 7.40 10.58 -3.17
N ASP A 362 7.24 11.38 -4.23
CA ASP A 362 8.30 11.63 -5.22
C ASP A 362 9.32 12.60 -4.65
N ARG A 363 8.85 13.76 -4.15
CA ARG A 363 9.70 14.78 -3.57
C ARG A 363 8.95 15.70 -2.61
N LEU A 364 9.72 16.38 -1.78
CA LEU A 364 9.27 17.48 -0.91
C LEU A 364 9.78 18.79 -1.50
N GLU A 365 8.93 19.80 -1.53
CA GLU A 365 9.23 21.12 -2.07
C GLU A 365 9.05 22.19 -0.99
N ALA A 366 9.95 23.18 -0.97
CA ALA A 366 9.80 24.41 -0.19
C ALA A 366 8.63 25.27 -0.73
N PRO A 367 8.19 26.31 0.01
CA PRO A 367 7.17 27.23 -0.47
C PRO A 367 7.53 27.94 -1.78
N ASN A 368 8.82 28.16 -2.05
CA ASN A 368 9.36 28.71 -3.29
C ASN A 368 9.51 27.69 -4.42
N LEU A 369 9.01 26.46 -4.22
CA LEU A 369 9.07 25.31 -5.14
C LEU A 369 10.45 24.68 -5.31
N GLU A 370 11.45 25.08 -4.55
CA GLU A 370 12.73 24.38 -4.52
C GLU A 370 12.59 22.96 -3.96
N VAL A 371 13.27 22.01 -4.56
CA VAL A 371 13.24 20.61 -4.12
C VAL A 371 14.13 20.43 -2.89
N ILE A 372 13.52 20.17 -1.75
CA ILE A 372 14.20 19.91 -0.47
C ILE A 372 14.76 18.49 -0.44
N LYS A 373 13.94 17.53 -0.87
CA LYS A 373 14.26 16.10 -0.85
C LYS A 373 13.57 15.39 -2.02
N ARG A 374 14.28 14.48 -2.67
CA ARG A 374 13.72 13.59 -3.71
C ARG A 374 13.94 12.14 -3.29
N ASN A 375 12.95 11.31 -3.50
CA ASN A 375 13.11 9.87 -3.33
C ASN A 375 13.60 9.25 -4.63
N GLU A 376 14.61 8.40 -4.52
CA GLU A 376 15.17 7.66 -5.65
C GLU A 376 14.74 6.19 -5.59
N PRO A 377 14.53 5.55 -6.75
CA PRO A 377 14.22 4.13 -6.81
C PRO A 377 15.30 3.28 -6.14
N GLN A 378 14.90 2.33 -5.30
CA GLN A 378 15.80 1.41 -4.60
C GLN A 378 15.37 -0.03 -4.85
N GLU A 379 16.32 -0.90 -5.21
CA GLU A 379 16.10 -2.34 -5.23
C GLU A 379 15.96 -2.86 -3.79
N MET A 380 14.92 -3.63 -3.53
CA MET A 380 14.66 -4.25 -2.23
C MET A 380 15.21 -5.67 -2.19
N SER A 381 15.00 -6.45 -3.26
CA SER A 381 15.43 -7.84 -3.36
C SER A 381 15.32 -8.34 -4.82
N ARG A 382 15.76 -9.58 -5.01
CA ARG A 382 15.58 -10.31 -6.30
C ARG A 382 15.01 -11.70 -6.02
N PRO A 383 13.68 -11.84 -5.98
CA PRO A 383 13.03 -13.13 -5.75
C PRO A 383 13.18 -14.14 -6.89
N LEU A 384 13.45 -13.70 -8.12
CA LEU A 384 13.55 -14.52 -9.32
C LEU A 384 14.78 -14.12 -10.14
N SER A 385 15.41 -15.10 -10.77
CA SER A 385 16.31 -14.88 -11.89
C SER A 385 15.53 -14.33 -13.09
N PRO A 386 16.17 -13.53 -13.99
CA PRO A 386 15.48 -13.02 -15.19
C PRO A 386 14.86 -14.12 -16.05
N LYS A 387 15.56 -15.25 -16.22
CA LYS A 387 15.06 -16.41 -16.96
C LYS A 387 13.74 -16.93 -16.38
N ASN A 388 13.70 -17.17 -15.07
CA ASN A 388 12.52 -17.72 -14.40
C ASN A 388 11.38 -16.69 -14.32
N ALA A 389 11.70 -15.39 -14.18
CA ALA A 389 10.73 -14.33 -14.28
C ALA A 389 10.04 -14.32 -15.66
N GLN A 390 10.78 -14.47 -16.75
CA GLN A 390 10.23 -14.53 -18.11
C GLN A 390 9.36 -15.77 -18.33
N LEU A 391 9.75 -16.94 -17.80
CA LEU A 391 8.90 -18.12 -17.83
C LEU A 391 7.59 -17.88 -17.09
N LEU A 392 7.64 -17.24 -15.91
CA LEU A 392 6.45 -16.93 -15.14
C LEU A 392 5.60 -15.83 -15.82
N GLN A 393 6.21 -14.86 -16.51
CA GLN A 393 5.49 -13.91 -17.35
C GLN A 393 4.70 -14.64 -18.44
N GLN A 394 5.31 -15.56 -19.17
CA GLN A 394 4.61 -16.36 -20.20
C GLN A 394 3.40 -17.10 -19.62
N MET A 395 3.55 -17.71 -18.45
CA MET A 395 2.44 -18.40 -17.80
C MET A 395 1.32 -17.44 -17.36
N MET A 396 1.67 -16.26 -16.81
CA MET A 396 0.68 -15.26 -16.41
C MET A 396 0.00 -14.60 -17.62
N GLU A 397 0.69 -14.40 -18.73
CA GLU A 397 0.12 -13.95 -20.00
C GLU A 397 -0.88 -14.99 -20.53
N ASN A 398 -0.56 -16.28 -20.46
CA ASN A 398 -1.47 -17.35 -20.86
C ASN A 398 -2.75 -17.41 -20.03
N VAL A 399 -2.73 -17.06 -18.74
CA VAL A 399 -3.95 -16.92 -17.90
C VAL A 399 -4.95 -15.91 -18.47
N VAL A 400 -4.47 -14.89 -19.16
CA VAL A 400 -5.29 -13.81 -19.73
C VAL A 400 -5.65 -14.07 -21.19
N GLU A 401 -4.71 -14.61 -21.98
CA GLU A 401 -4.86 -14.75 -23.44
C GLU A 401 -5.56 -16.04 -23.85
N SER A 402 -5.35 -17.15 -23.12
CA SER A 402 -5.95 -18.43 -23.44
C SER A 402 -7.46 -18.42 -23.33
N PRO A 403 -8.18 -19.07 -24.26
CA PRO A 403 -9.66 -19.22 -24.17
C PRO A 403 -10.11 -19.94 -22.89
N SER A 404 -9.30 -20.84 -22.34
CA SER A 404 -9.56 -21.52 -21.06
C SER A 404 -8.94 -20.79 -19.86
N GLY A 405 -8.26 -19.69 -20.08
CA GLY A 405 -7.66 -18.86 -19.04
C GLY A 405 -8.71 -18.16 -18.17
N THR A 406 -8.40 -18.06 -16.89
CA THR A 406 -9.34 -17.48 -15.90
C THR A 406 -9.36 -15.95 -15.88
N GLY A 407 -8.40 -15.30 -16.57
CA GLY A 407 -8.17 -13.84 -16.51
C GLY A 407 -8.64 -13.04 -17.74
N GLY A 408 -9.35 -13.63 -18.68
CA GLY A 408 -9.67 -13.02 -19.99
C GLY A 408 -10.36 -11.66 -19.94
N LYS A 409 -11.10 -11.32 -18.87
CA LYS A 409 -11.72 -9.98 -18.68
C LYS A 409 -10.71 -8.86 -18.40
N ALA A 410 -9.45 -9.19 -18.13
CA ALA A 410 -8.37 -8.22 -17.96
C ALA A 410 -7.62 -7.90 -19.25
N LYS A 411 -7.97 -8.52 -20.38
CA LYS A 411 -7.34 -8.30 -21.68
C LYS A 411 -7.46 -6.84 -22.13
N ILE A 412 -6.38 -6.32 -22.69
CA ILE A 412 -6.27 -4.99 -23.28
C ILE A 412 -5.79 -5.17 -24.72
N ASP A 413 -6.54 -4.63 -25.70
CA ASP A 413 -6.21 -4.79 -27.11
C ASP A 413 -4.84 -4.17 -27.45
N GLY A 414 -4.00 -4.93 -28.11
CA GLY A 414 -2.65 -4.51 -28.49
C GLY A 414 -1.63 -4.44 -27.35
N VAL A 415 -1.98 -4.92 -26.14
CA VAL A 415 -1.09 -4.93 -24.98
C VAL A 415 -1.01 -6.32 -24.39
N LYS A 416 0.20 -6.81 -24.08
CA LYS A 416 0.37 -8.05 -23.35
C LYS A 416 0.03 -7.84 -21.88
N VAL A 417 -0.93 -8.60 -21.39
CA VAL A 417 -1.35 -8.56 -19.98
C VAL A 417 -1.05 -9.89 -19.33
N GLY A 418 -0.21 -9.90 -18.31
CA GLY A 418 -0.04 -11.04 -17.42
C GLY A 418 -0.96 -10.92 -16.22
N GLY A 419 -1.59 -12.01 -15.80
CA GLY A 419 -2.49 -11.98 -14.66
C GLY A 419 -2.64 -13.29 -13.92
N LYS A 420 -3.22 -13.24 -12.72
CA LYS A 420 -3.67 -14.39 -11.96
C LYS A 420 -4.91 -14.06 -11.14
N THR A 421 -5.93 -14.88 -11.31
CA THR A 421 -7.16 -14.82 -10.52
C THR A 421 -7.00 -15.51 -9.18
N GLY A 422 -7.75 -15.03 -8.18
CA GLY A 422 -7.90 -15.70 -6.90
C GLY A 422 -9.35 -15.60 -6.42
N THR A 423 -9.81 -16.67 -5.80
CA THR A 423 -11.07 -16.72 -5.06
C THR A 423 -10.71 -17.32 -3.71
N ALA A 424 -10.59 -16.45 -2.70
CA ALA A 424 -10.07 -16.86 -1.39
C ALA A 424 -11.24 -17.14 -0.45
N GLN A 425 -11.39 -18.39 -0.06
CA GLN A 425 -12.36 -18.83 0.93
C GLN A 425 -11.94 -18.39 2.33
N HIS A 426 -12.91 -18.04 3.17
CA HIS A 426 -12.65 -17.64 4.55
C HIS A 426 -13.88 -17.81 5.45
N GLY A 427 -13.65 -17.62 6.76
CA GLY A 427 -14.65 -17.91 7.80
C GLY A 427 -14.66 -19.37 8.17
N GLU A 428 -15.27 -19.69 9.31
CA GLU A 428 -15.40 -21.07 9.78
C GLU A 428 -16.17 -21.90 8.74
N ASN A 429 -15.60 -23.03 8.31
CA ASN A 429 -16.14 -23.88 7.26
C ASN A 429 -16.47 -23.12 5.95
N ASN A 430 -15.70 -22.11 5.60
CA ASN A 430 -15.92 -21.27 4.42
C ASN A 430 -17.30 -20.58 4.40
N SER A 431 -17.87 -20.25 5.56
CA SER A 431 -19.22 -19.69 5.70
C SER A 431 -19.37 -18.29 5.13
N LYS A 432 -18.27 -17.51 5.08
CA LYS A 432 -18.29 -16.15 4.55
C LYS A 432 -18.18 -16.12 3.02
N ARG A 433 -18.59 -15.02 2.41
CA ARG A 433 -18.42 -14.79 0.97
C ARG A 433 -16.95 -14.74 0.62
N PRO A 434 -16.48 -15.40 -0.45
CA PRO A 434 -15.07 -15.40 -0.79
C PRO A 434 -14.60 -14.03 -1.23
N TYR A 435 -13.32 -13.73 -1.00
CA TYR A 435 -12.67 -12.55 -1.58
C TYR A 435 -12.31 -12.78 -3.03
N ALA A 436 -12.68 -11.85 -3.92
CA ALA A 436 -12.29 -11.87 -5.31
C ALA A 436 -10.98 -11.12 -5.50
N TRP A 437 -9.93 -11.82 -5.95
CA TRP A 437 -8.61 -11.29 -6.19
C TRP A 437 -8.22 -11.31 -7.66
N PHE A 438 -7.52 -10.27 -8.09
CA PHE A 438 -6.80 -10.29 -9.35
C PHE A 438 -5.47 -9.54 -9.21
N ILE A 439 -4.38 -10.19 -9.59
CA ILE A 439 -3.08 -9.54 -9.72
C ILE A 439 -2.65 -9.56 -11.17
N SER A 440 -2.02 -8.50 -11.63
CA SER A 440 -1.68 -8.35 -13.06
C SER A 440 -0.59 -7.32 -13.30
N TYR A 441 -0.09 -7.32 -14.51
CA TYR A 441 0.74 -6.25 -15.07
C TYR A 441 0.40 -6.06 -16.55
N ALA A 442 0.65 -4.87 -17.07
CA ALA A 442 0.64 -4.60 -18.51
C ALA A 442 2.08 -4.51 -19.02
N LYS A 443 2.37 -5.06 -20.20
CA LYS A 443 3.69 -5.08 -20.83
C LYS A 443 3.62 -4.46 -22.22
N THR A 444 4.51 -3.51 -22.47
CA THR A 444 4.71 -2.84 -23.76
C THR A 444 6.12 -3.15 -24.26
N ASP A 445 6.47 -2.68 -25.46
CA ASP A 445 7.82 -2.84 -26.02
C ASP A 445 8.90 -2.15 -25.17
N SER A 446 8.52 -1.10 -24.42
CA SER A 446 9.43 -0.37 -23.51
C SER A 446 9.52 -0.97 -22.09
N GLY A 447 8.86 -2.10 -21.84
CA GLY A 447 8.76 -2.78 -20.54
C GLY A 447 7.37 -2.69 -19.91
N SER A 448 7.28 -2.98 -18.64
CA SER A 448 6.00 -2.95 -17.92
C SER A 448 5.82 -1.61 -17.19
N PRO A 449 4.86 -0.76 -17.61
CA PRO A 449 4.61 0.53 -16.96
C PRO A 449 3.79 0.44 -15.67
N VAL A 450 3.13 -0.69 -15.42
CA VAL A 450 2.24 -0.85 -14.26
C VAL A 450 2.02 -2.32 -13.89
N ALA A 451 2.01 -2.59 -12.61
CA ALA A 451 1.50 -3.81 -11.99
C ALA A 451 0.38 -3.45 -11.00
N VAL A 452 -0.66 -4.28 -10.95
CA VAL A 452 -1.89 -3.99 -10.20
C VAL A 452 -2.30 -5.20 -9.38
N ALA A 453 -2.75 -4.96 -8.15
CA ALA A 453 -3.49 -5.93 -7.37
C ALA A 453 -4.85 -5.35 -6.95
N VAL A 454 -5.90 -6.12 -7.13
CA VAL A 454 -7.27 -5.78 -6.76
C VAL A 454 -7.81 -6.86 -5.84
N VAL A 455 -8.42 -6.45 -4.73
CA VAL A 455 -9.27 -7.30 -3.90
C VAL A 455 -10.65 -6.70 -3.77
N VAL A 456 -11.67 -7.51 -3.99
CA VAL A 456 -13.06 -7.20 -3.66
C VAL A 456 -13.47 -8.10 -2.49
N GLU A 457 -13.72 -7.47 -1.35
CA GLU A 457 -14.05 -8.13 -0.08
C GLU A 457 -15.53 -8.49 -0.03
N ASP A 458 -16.37 -7.55 -0.44
CA ASP A 458 -17.81 -7.73 -0.58
C ASP A 458 -18.35 -6.97 -1.80
N SER A 459 -19.27 -7.62 -2.48
CA SER A 459 -20.05 -7.04 -3.57
C SER A 459 -21.54 -7.31 -3.30
N SER A 460 -22.20 -6.37 -2.65
CA SER A 460 -23.64 -6.45 -2.40
C SER A 460 -24.41 -6.69 -3.70
N GLY A 461 -25.28 -7.69 -3.71
CA GLY A 461 -26.11 -8.04 -4.88
C GLY A 461 -25.52 -9.08 -5.85
N THR A 462 -24.25 -9.54 -5.65
CA THR A 462 -23.66 -10.63 -6.44
C THR A 462 -23.94 -11.98 -5.77
N SER A 463 -24.32 -13.01 -6.50
CA SER A 463 -24.46 -14.35 -5.91
C SER A 463 -23.08 -14.89 -5.48
N ARG A 464 -23.03 -15.82 -4.52
CA ARG A 464 -21.76 -16.39 -4.03
C ARG A 464 -20.96 -17.04 -5.17
N ASP A 465 -21.63 -17.72 -6.05
CA ASP A 465 -21.00 -18.49 -7.15
C ASP A 465 -20.44 -17.57 -8.25
N ASP A 466 -20.99 -16.35 -8.36
CA ASP A 466 -20.53 -15.33 -9.31
C ASP A 466 -19.34 -14.51 -8.77
N ILE A 467 -18.97 -14.67 -7.49
CA ILE A 467 -17.83 -14.01 -6.90
C ILE A 467 -16.54 -14.68 -7.35
N THR A 468 -15.97 -14.21 -8.44
CA THR A 468 -14.71 -14.70 -8.98
C THR A 468 -13.72 -13.55 -9.20
N GLY A 469 -12.42 -13.86 -9.04
CA GLY A 469 -11.37 -12.88 -9.29
C GLY A 469 -11.41 -12.32 -10.72
N GLY A 470 -11.58 -13.20 -11.72
CA GLY A 470 -11.70 -12.80 -13.12
C GLY A 470 -12.95 -11.98 -13.43
N GLY A 471 -14.06 -12.27 -12.71
CA GLY A 471 -15.35 -11.60 -12.91
C GLY A 471 -15.41 -10.19 -12.33
N LEU A 472 -14.98 -10.03 -11.07
CA LEU A 472 -15.11 -8.78 -10.31
C LEU A 472 -13.83 -7.95 -10.27
N ALA A 473 -12.68 -8.57 -10.04
CA ALA A 473 -11.43 -7.85 -9.85
C ALA A 473 -10.66 -7.61 -11.17
N GLY A 474 -10.77 -8.54 -12.14
CA GLY A 474 -10.11 -8.42 -13.45
C GLY A 474 -10.46 -7.17 -14.23
N PRO A 475 -11.75 -6.81 -14.42
CA PRO A 475 -12.14 -5.56 -15.10
C PRO A 475 -11.59 -4.31 -14.42
N ILE A 476 -11.57 -4.27 -13.09
CA ILE A 476 -11.01 -3.13 -12.33
C ILE A 476 -9.50 -3.00 -12.61
N ALA A 477 -8.76 -4.11 -12.58
CA ALA A 477 -7.34 -4.12 -12.87
C ALA A 477 -7.05 -3.67 -14.31
N ARG A 478 -7.85 -4.14 -15.30
CA ARG A 478 -7.77 -3.71 -16.69
C ARG A 478 -7.92 -2.19 -16.83
N ASP A 479 -8.95 -1.63 -16.22
CA ASP A 479 -9.26 -0.19 -16.32
C ASP A 479 -8.15 0.66 -15.69
N VAL A 480 -7.52 0.19 -14.59
CA VAL A 480 -6.37 0.84 -13.97
C VAL A 480 -5.13 0.75 -14.87
N MET A 481 -4.84 -0.42 -15.43
CA MET A 481 -3.71 -0.59 -16.36
C MET A 481 -3.90 0.29 -17.61
N GLN A 482 -5.10 0.30 -18.19
CA GLN A 482 -5.44 1.13 -19.35
C GLN A 482 -5.25 2.62 -19.03
N ALA A 483 -5.71 3.10 -17.86
CA ALA A 483 -5.54 4.50 -17.45
C ALA A 483 -4.07 4.92 -17.35
N VAL A 484 -3.18 4.02 -16.86
CA VAL A 484 -1.73 4.28 -16.83
C VAL A 484 -1.13 4.30 -18.23
N LEU A 485 -1.53 3.35 -19.10
CA LEU A 485 -1.05 3.28 -20.49
C LEU A 485 -1.42 4.55 -21.26
N ASP A 486 -2.67 5.02 -21.13
CA ASP A 486 -3.17 6.21 -21.82
C ASP A 486 -2.52 7.50 -21.31
N SER A 487 -2.13 7.55 -20.03
CA SER A 487 -1.43 8.71 -19.46
C SER A 487 0.03 8.84 -19.90
N LYS A 488 0.61 7.79 -20.50
CA LYS A 488 2.01 7.76 -21.00
C LYS A 488 2.11 7.94 -22.52
N LYS A 489 0.98 8.01 -23.23
CA LYS A 489 0.90 8.40 -24.64
C LYS A 489 0.96 9.92 -24.77
#